data_9f9dfe577ce6875568a2056c56fc8501
#
_entry.id   9f9dfe577ce6875568a2056c56fc8501
#
_cell.length_a   1.000
_cell.length_b   1.000
_cell.length_c   1.000
_cell.angle_alpha   90.00
_cell.angle_beta   90.00
_cell.angle_gamma   90.00
#
_symmetry.space_group_name_H-M   'P 1'
#
loop_
_entity.id
_entity.type
_entity.pdbx_description
1 polymer ?
#
loop_
_entity_poly.entity_id
_entity_poly.type
_entity_poly.pdbx_seq_one_letter_code
_entity_poly.pdbx_strand_id
1 'polypeptide(L)'
;MSIQPPLTELPIKTADSGFYRGFSVNVAVISKIIISMLVVWCIVWPTEAGTILGDWNSVILANFAAWYIWVVAFFVLVCLGLALWPAAGRLSLGHPGEMPEFSNFSWFSMMFGAGIGVGMLTWAVAEPVAHFKNNPSVIQGATTALGEDNVREAYVWSFLHWGLGAWACYAVAGLALAFFSYRRGLPLTIRSSLTPLFGKSLSGFLGNLIDIDAVVATLQGVAQTLGLGVEQFVAGLTRIGIGGLVLDDGSATTVGIVVALLVIMGASTLSALSGVGKGIKWLSNINMVLSIV
;
A
#
# COMPACT_ATOMS: atom_id res chain seq x y z
N MET A 1 -33.85 -4.03 9.98
CA MET A 1 -33.68 -4.82 8.75
C MET A 1 -32.56 -5.82 9.00
N SER A 2 -32.79 -7.10 8.77
CA SER A 2 -31.77 -8.12 8.94
C SER A 2 -30.62 -7.88 7.95
N ILE A 3 -29.37 -8.03 8.43
CA ILE A 3 -28.19 -8.10 7.57
C ILE A 3 -28.49 -9.15 6.50
N GLN A 4 -28.29 -8.82 5.23
CA GLN A 4 -28.36 -9.86 4.21
C GLN A 4 -27.29 -10.91 4.53
N PRO A 5 -27.66 -12.20 4.57
CA PRO A 5 -26.68 -13.24 4.87
C PRO A 5 -25.53 -13.18 3.87
N PRO A 6 -24.33 -13.65 4.23
CA PRO A 6 -23.21 -13.76 3.29
C PRO A 6 -23.66 -14.53 2.06
N LEU A 7 -23.10 -14.19 0.89
CA LEU A 7 -23.38 -14.89 -0.37
C LEU A 7 -23.02 -16.38 -0.28
N THR A 8 -22.04 -16.69 0.56
CA THR A 8 -21.66 -18.05 0.96
C THR A 8 -20.97 -17.98 2.32
N GLU A 9 -21.00 -19.06 3.06
CA GLU A 9 -20.17 -19.21 4.25
C GLU A 9 -18.72 -19.41 3.83
N LEU A 10 -17.83 -18.67 4.47
CA LEU A 10 -16.38 -18.75 4.27
C LEU A 10 -15.69 -19.09 5.60
N PRO A 11 -15.76 -20.34 6.07
CA PRO A 11 -15.11 -20.73 7.30
C PRO A 11 -13.59 -20.69 7.13
N ILE A 12 -12.93 -19.81 7.89
CA ILE A 12 -11.48 -19.75 7.99
C ILE A 12 -11.07 -20.39 9.31
N LYS A 13 -10.24 -21.43 9.25
CA LYS A 13 -9.73 -22.06 10.46
C LYS A 13 -8.72 -21.15 11.16
N THR A 14 -9.06 -20.72 12.38
CA THR A 14 -8.19 -19.91 13.25
C THR A 14 -7.82 -20.70 14.50
N ALA A 15 -6.74 -20.29 15.17
CA ALA A 15 -6.36 -20.87 16.46
C ALA A 15 -7.28 -20.37 17.59
N ASP A 16 -7.75 -21.28 18.43
CA ASP A 16 -8.63 -20.96 19.55
C ASP A 16 -7.85 -20.45 20.78
N SER A 17 -6.55 -20.73 20.87
CA SER A 17 -5.71 -20.39 22.03
C SER A 17 -4.24 -20.16 21.65
N GLY A 18 -3.44 -19.69 22.61
CA GLY A 18 -2.02 -19.45 22.46
C GLY A 18 -1.67 -18.16 21.70
N PHE A 19 -0.40 -18.06 21.29
CA PHE A 19 0.15 -16.87 20.62
C PHE A 19 -0.58 -16.52 19.31
N TYR A 20 -1.08 -17.52 18.60
CA TYR A 20 -1.81 -17.34 17.33
C TYR A 20 -3.33 -17.28 17.51
N ARG A 21 -3.85 -17.07 18.73
CA ARG A 21 -5.30 -16.98 18.92
C ARG A 21 -5.93 -15.97 17.98
N GLY A 22 -6.96 -16.40 17.25
CA GLY A 22 -7.67 -15.59 16.25
C GLY A 22 -6.98 -15.48 14.89
N PHE A 23 -5.78 -16.02 14.71
CA PHE A 23 -5.07 -16.04 13.44
C PHE A 23 -5.26 -17.37 12.70
N SER A 24 -5.26 -17.31 11.37
CA SER A 24 -5.03 -18.51 10.56
C SER A 24 -3.56 -18.91 10.67
N VAL A 25 -3.28 -19.98 11.40
CA VAL A 25 -1.89 -20.42 11.70
C VAL A 25 -1.11 -20.68 10.40
N ASN A 26 -1.74 -21.33 9.42
CA ASN A 26 -1.08 -21.63 8.15
C ASN A 26 -0.65 -20.34 7.42
N VAL A 27 -1.54 -19.35 7.33
CA VAL A 27 -1.22 -18.08 6.70
C VAL A 27 -0.12 -17.37 7.48
N ALA A 28 -0.26 -17.23 8.80
CA ALA A 28 0.68 -16.52 9.64
C ALA A 28 2.09 -17.14 9.65
N VAL A 29 2.19 -18.46 9.70
CA VAL A 29 3.49 -19.16 9.76
C VAL A 29 4.16 -19.16 8.39
N ILE A 30 3.44 -19.51 7.33
CA ILE A 30 4.02 -19.58 5.98
C ILE A 30 4.47 -18.20 5.51
N SER A 31 3.66 -17.15 5.72
CA SER A 31 4.08 -15.77 5.39
C SER A 31 5.35 -15.36 6.11
N LYS A 32 5.45 -15.65 7.41
CA LYS A 32 6.67 -15.36 8.19
C LYS A 32 7.90 -16.10 7.66
N ILE A 33 7.74 -17.37 7.31
CA ILE A 33 8.83 -18.16 6.72
C ILE A 33 9.31 -17.56 5.41
N ILE A 34 8.37 -17.25 4.49
CA ILE A 34 8.71 -16.65 3.19
C ILE A 34 9.46 -15.33 3.38
N ILE A 35 8.93 -14.44 4.22
CA ILE A 35 9.54 -13.12 4.47
C ILE A 35 10.88 -13.27 5.16
N SER A 36 11.00 -14.15 6.15
CA SER A 36 12.29 -14.40 6.82
C SER A 36 13.35 -14.91 5.86
N MET A 37 12.99 -15.83 4.96
CA MET A 37 13.90 -16.32 3.93
C MET A 37 14.34 -15.21 2.97
N LEU A 38 13.39 -14.37 2.51
CA LEU A 38 13.71 -13.21 1.66
C LEU A 38 14.64 -12.24 2.36
N VAL A 39 14.36 -11.91 3.62
CA VAL A 39 15.18 -10.97 4.40
C VAL A 39 16.59 -11.52 4.60
N VAL A 40 16.73 -12.80 5.00
CA VAL A 40 18.03 -13.45 5.17
C VAL A 40 18.80 -13.46 3.85
N TRP A 41 18.16 -13.81 2.75
CA TRP A 41 18.76 -13.81 1.42
C TRP A 41 19.27 -12.41 1.02
N CYS A 42 18.45 -11.37 1.19
CA CYS A 42 18.84 -9.99 0.89
C CYS A 42 19.97 -9.47 1.78
N ILE A 43 20.06 -9.93 3.04
CA ILE A 43 21.14 -9.52 3.96
C ILE A 43 22.46 -10.23 3.60
N VAL A 44 22.39 -11.53 3.32
CA VAL A 44 23.60 -12.34 3.09
C VAL A 44 24.17 -12.12 1.69
N TRP A 45 23.31 -11.95 0.67
CA TRP A 45 23.70 -11.75 -0.73
C TRP A 45 23.00 -10.55 -1.36
N PRO A 46 23.25 -9.31 -0.88
CA PRO A 46 22.48 -8.14 -1.30
C PRO A 46 22.58 -7.83 -2.81
N THR A 47 23.78 -7.95 -3.37
CA THR A 47 24.01 -7.69 -4.80
C THR A 47 23.33 -8.73 -5.69
N GLU A 48 23.47 -10.00 -5.35
CA GLU A 48 22.83 -11.10 -6.09
C GLU A 48 21.30 -11.02 -6.02
N ALA A 49 20.76 -10.82 -4.81
CA ALA A 49 19.33 -10.63 -4.61
C ALA A 49 18.79 -9.45 -5.41
N GLY A 50 19.49 -8.32 -5.40
CA GLY A 50 19.14 -7.15 -6.19
C GLY A 50 19.12 -7.41 -7.69
N THR A 51 20.12 -8.12 -8.20
CA THR A 51 20.19 -8.49 -9.62
C THR A 51 19.06 -9.43 -10.01
N ILE A 52 18.87 -10.52 -9.27
CA ILE A 52 17.83 -11.51 -9.57
C ILE A 52 16.43 -10.89 -9.50
N LEU A 53 16.13 -10.10 -8.47
CA LEU A 53 14.84 -9.41 -8.33
C LEU A 53 14.63 -8.38 -9.45
N GLY A 54 15.67 -7.67 -9.85
CA GLY A 54 15.66 -6.74 -10.98
C GLY A 54 15.38 -7.43 -12.31
N ASP A 55 16.02 -8.56 -12.56
CA ASP A 55 15.80 -9.37 -13.77
C ASP A 55 14.37 -9.93 -13.81
N TRP A 56 13.87 -10.46 -12.71
CA TRP A 56 12.48 -10.90 -12.60
C TRP A 56 11.49 -9.78 -12.87
N ASN A 57 11.71 -8.62 -12.27
CA ASN A 57 10.88 -7.44 -12.51
C ASN A 57 10.87 -7.07 -14.00
N SER A 58 12.03 -7.06 -14.64
CA SER A 58 12.16 -6.76 -16.07
C SER A 58 11.42 -7.75 -16.95
N VAL A 59 11.53 -9.05 -16.65
CA VAL A 59 10.80 -10.12 -17.36
C VAL A 59 9.28 -9.96 -17.17
N ILE A 60 8.82 -9.69 -15.93
CA ILE A 60 7.41 -9.50 -15.64
C ILE A 60 6.87 -8.29 -16.41
N LEU A 61 7.56 -7.16 -16.36
CA LEU A 61 7.15 -5.95 -17.06
C LEU A 61 7.14 -6.16 -18.58
N ALA A 62 8.14 -6.81 -19.15
CA ALA A 62 8.20 -7.09 -20.59
C ALA A 62 7.00 -7.94 -21.08
N ASN A 63 6.51 -8.87 -20.25
CA ASN A 63 5.43 -9.78 -20.64
C ASN A 63 4.04 -9.30 -20.22
N PHE A 64 3.91 -8.55 -19.13
CA PHE A 64 2.63 -8.21 -18.52
C PHE A 64 2.31 -6.72 -18.49
N ALA A 65 3.17 -5.83 -19.01
CA ALA A 65 2.94 -4.38 -18.98
C ALA A 65 1.57 -3.98 -19.58
N ALA A 66 1.23 -4.52 -20.74
CA ALA A 66 -0.06 -4.25 -21.37
C ALA A 66 -1.24 -4.74 -20.50
N TRP A 67 -1.10 -5.90 -19.86
CA TRP A 67 -2.12 -6.44 -18.97
C TRP A 67 -2.32 -5.53 -17.74
N TYR A 68 -1.24 -5.05 -17.12
CA TYR A 68 -1.33 -4.09 -16.01
C TYR A 68 -2.08 -2.82 -16.42
N ILE A 69 -1.75 -2.25 -17.58
CA ILE A 69 -2.42 -1.04 -18.09
C ILE A 69 -3.92 -1.28 -18.27
N TRP A 70 -4.31 -2.39 -18.89
CA TRP A 70 -5.72 -2.73 -19.10
C TRP A 70 -6.47 -2.97 -17.78
N VAL A 71 -5.87 -3.65 -16.82
CA VAL A 71 -6.48 -3.89 -15.51
C VAL A 71 -6.68 -2.58 -14.75
N VAL A 72 -5.68 -1.70 -14.73
CA VAL A 72 -5.78 -0.38 -14.10
C VAL A 72 -6.86 0.47 -14.77
N ALA A 73 -6.89 0.51 -16.11
CA ALA A 73 -7.92 1.22 -16.85
C ALA A 73 -9.32 0.67 -16.53
N PHE A 74 -9.46 -0.65 -16.43
CA PHE A 74 -10.71 -1.29 -16.03
C PHE A 74 -11.14 -0.88 -14.61
N PHE A 75 -10.21 -0.82 -13.66
CA PHE A 75 -10.52 -0.36 -12.30
C PHE A 75 -10.99 1.10 -12.28
N VAL A 76 -10.37 1.98 -13.08
CA VAL A 76 -10.84 3.36 -13.24
C VAL A 76 -12.27 3.39 -13.76
N LEU A 77 -12.59 2.62 -14.80
CA LEU A 77 -13.94 2.54 -15.36
C LEU A 77 -14.96 1.99 -14.35
N VAL A 78 -14.57 0.98 -13.55
CA VAL A 78 -15.42 0.45 -12.47
C VAL A 78 -15.69 1.53 -11.42
N CYS A 79 -14.67 2.24 -10.97
CA CYS A 79 -14.83 3.32 -9.98
C CYS A 79 -15.72 4.45 -10.51
N LEU A 80 -15.52 4.89 -11.74
CA LEU A 80 -16.36 5.90 -12.39
C LEU A 80 -17.79 5.40 -12.56
N GLY A 81 -17.97 4.16 -12.99
CA GLY A 81 -19.28 3.53 -13.12
C GLY A 81 -20.03 3.49 -11.79
N LEU A 82 -19.35 3.08 -10.71
CA LEU A 82 -19.95 3.07 -9.37
C LEU A 82 -20.28 4.48 -8.87
N ALA A 83 -19.40 5.46 -9.12
CA ALA A 83 -19.62 6.85 -8.71
C ALA A 83 -20.79 7.50 -9.45
N LEU A 84 -21.00 7.16 -10.71
CA LEU A 84 -22.10 7.69 -11.53
C LEU A 84 -23.41 6.92 -11.37
N TRP A 85 -23.39 5.75 -10.74
CA TRP A 85 -24.58 4.92 -10.58
C TRP A 85 -25.34 5.27 -9.28
N PRO A 86 -26.55 5.89 -9.37
CA PRO A 86 -27.26 6.36 -8.17
C PRO A 86 -27.61 5.24 -7.17
N ALA A 87 -27.83 4.01 -7.64
CA ALA A 87 -28.13 2.89 -6.77
C ALA A 87 -26.90 2.46 -5.95
N ALA A 88 -25.70 2.54 -6.51
CA ALA A 88 -24.46 2.27 -5.79
C ALA A 88 -24.21 3.31 -4.67
N GLY A 89 -24.49 4.59 -4.94
CA GLY A 89 -24.37 5.66 -3.96
C GLY A 89 -25.34 5.56 -2.76
N ARG A 90 -26.41 4.78 -2.89
CA ARG A 90 -27.37 4.50 -1.81
C ARG A 90 -27.00 3.26 -0.98
N LEU A 91 -26.01 2.52 -1.39
CA LEU A 91 -25.58 1.29 -0.72
C LEU A 91 -24.67 1.65 0.47
N SER A 92 -25.15 1.43 1.68
CA SER A 92 -24.31 1.53 2.89
C SER A 92 -23.33 0.35 2.95
N LEU A 93 -22.06 0.62 3.23
CA LEU A 93 -21.02 -0.40 3.43
C LEU A 93 -21.04 -0.99 4.85
N GLY A 94 -21.63 -0.29 5.82
CA GLY A 94 -21.89 -0.77 7.19
C GLY A 94 -23.30 -1.32 7.37
N HIS A 95 -23.69 -1.52 8.61
CA HIS A 95 -25.04 -1.95 8.97
C HIS A 95 -26.06 -0.85 8.73
N PRO A 96 -27.33 -1.19 8.41
CA PRO A 96 -28.40 -0.20 8.28
C PRO A 96 -28.60 0.60 9.57
N GLY A 97 -28.51 1.93 9.49
CA GLY A 97 -28.69 2.83 10.63
C GLY A 97 -27.45 3.00 11.51
N GLU A 98 -26.33 2.39 11.15
CA GLU A 98 -25.07 2.59 11.84
C GLU A 98 -24.54 4.03 11.62
N MET A 99 -24.11 4.65 12.71
CA MET A 99 -23.54 6.00 12.66
C MET A 99 -22.02 5.93 12.44
N PRO A 100 -21.41 6.95 11.79
CA PRO A 100 -19.97 7.00 11.63
C PRO A 100 -19.24 6.94 12.98
N GLU A 101 -18.25 6.07 13.08
CA GLU A 101 -17.44 5.88 14.30
C GLU A 101 -16.49 7.08 14.57
N PHE A 102 -16.04 7.72 13.49
CA PHE A 102 -15.06 8.81 13.56
C PHE A 102 -15.66 10.13 13.08
N SER A 103 -15.14 11.25 13.61
CA SER A 103 -15.43 12.58 13.05
C SER A 103 -14.89 12.68 11.62
N ASN A 104 -15.49 13.58 10.82
CA ASN A 104 -15.03 13.80 9.43
C ASN A 104 -13.55 14.16 9.35
N PHE A 105 -13.03 14.97 10.30
CA PHE A 105 -11.62 15.30 10.35
C PHE A 105 -10.74 14.08 10.60
N SER A 106 -11.05 13.25 11.60
CA SER A 106 -10.27 12.05 11.90
C SER A 106 -10.35 11.02 10.79
N TRP A 107 -11.55 10.80 10.22
CA TRP A 107 -11.73 9.93 9.08
C TRP A 107 -10.87 10.37 7.89
N PHE A 108 -10.95 11.66 7.52
CA PHE A 108 -10.15 12.20 6.43
C PHE A 108 -8.65 12.12 6.71
N SER A 109 -8.22 12.42 7.94
CA SER A 109 -6.81 12.32 8.35
C SER A 109 -6.27 10.90 8.25
N MET A 110 -7.04 9.88 8.64
CA MET A 110 -6.64 8.48 8.51
C MET A 110 -6.57 8.05 7.06
N MET A 111 -7.53 8.44 6.22
CA MET A 111 -7.52 8.17 4.78
C MET A 111 -6.35 8.86 4.09
N PHE A 112 -6.10 10.13 4.41
CA PHE A 112 -4.96 10.89 3.91
C PHE A 112 -3.64 10.24 4.31
N GLY A 113 -3.46 9.92 5.60
CA GLY A 113 -2.25 9.28 6.10
C GLY A 113 -1.98 7.89 5.53
N ALA A 114 -3.03 7.15 5.14
CA ALA A 114 -2.88 5.89 4.45
C ALA A 114 -2.51 6.05 2.96
N GLY A 115 -3.00 7.10 2.31
CA GLY A 115 -2.78 7.35 0.88
C GLY A 115 -1.52 8.18 0.59
N ILE A 116 -1.25 9.21 1.39
CA ILE A 116 -0.12 10.13 1.22
C ILE A 116 0.97 9.78 2.24
N GLY A 117 1.75 8.78 1.92
CA GLY A 117 2.90 8.37 2.73
C GLY A 117 4.22 8.90 2.18
N VAL A 118 5.32 8.55 2.85
CA VAL A 118 6.70 8.94 2.50
C VAL A 118 7.05 8.60 1.05
N GLY A 119 6.60 7.44 0.56
CA GLY A 119 6.82 7.04 -0.82
C GLY A 119 6.28 8.06 -1.81
N MET A 120 5.04 8.53 -1.61
CA MET A 120 4.45 9.54 -2.49
C MET A 120 5.18 10.88 -2.42
N LEU A 121 5.61 11.30 -1.22
CA LEU A 121 6.38 12.53 -1.07
C LEU A 121 7.74 12.46 -1.78
N THR A 122 8.41 11.30 -1.73
CA THR A 122 9.65 11.06 -2.47
C THR A 122 9.42 11.14 -3.97
N TRP A 123 8.43 10.42 -4.47
CA TRP A 123 8.16 10.31 -5.90
C TRP A 123 7.50 11.56 -6.49
N ALA A 124 6.88 12.41 -5.69
CA ALA A 124 6.37 13.71 -6.15
C ALA A 124 7.46 14.60 -6.76
N VAL A 125 8.72 14.41 -6.35
CA VAL A 125 9.87 15.13 -6.92
C VAL A 125 10.69 14.21 -7.83
N ALA A 126 10.99 12.99 -7.38
CA ALA A 126 11.87 12.08 -8.11
C ALA A 126 11.30 11.65 -9.46
N GLU A 127 10.00 11.42 -9.55
CA GLU A 127 9.38 10.92 -10.78
C GLU A 127 9.31 11.97 -11.89
N PRO A 128 8.86 13.22 -11.67
CA PRO A 128 8.96 14.26 -12.69
C PRO A 128 10.40 14.48 -13.19
N VAL A 129 11.40 14.40 -12.31
CA VAL A 129 12.82 14.47 -12.69
C VAL A 129 13.24 13.28 -13.54
N ALA A 130 12.79 12.07 -13.19
CA ALA A 130 13.04 10.87 -13.99
C ALA A 130 12.40 10.98 -15.39
N HIS A 131 11.14 11.40 -15.45
CA HIS A 131 10.43 11.63 -16.71
C HIS A 131 11.02 12.78 -17.52
N PHE A 132 11.60 13.79 -16.88
CA PHE A 132 12.30 14.85 -17.60
C PHE A 132 13.54 14.33 -18.33
N LYS A 133 14.18 13.28 -17.81
CA LYS A 133 15.30 12.59 -18.46
C LYS A 133 14.84 11.58 -19.50
N ASN A 134 13.79 10.82 -19.20
CA ASN A 134 13.33 9.73 -20.05
C ASN A 134 11.84 9.43 -19.79
N ASN A 135 11.03 9.54 -20.83
CA ASN A 135 9.62 9.22 -20.83
C ASN A 135 9.19 8.72 -22.22
N PRO A 136 7.99 8.19 -22.41
CA PRO A 136 7.51 7.72 -23.71
C PRO A 136 7.58 8.75 -24.83
N SER A 137 7.36 10.04 -24.56
CA SER A 137 7.45 11.10 -25.56
C SER A 137 8.90 11.31 -26.03
N VAL A 138 9.87 11.21 -25.12
CA VAL A 138 11.32 11.22 -25.45
C VAL A 138 11.71 9.98 -26.24
N ILE A 139 11.25 8.80 -25.84
CA ILE A 139 11.56 7.53 -26.54
C ILE A 139 11.02 7.56 -27.97
N GLN A 140 9.85 8.17 -28.18
CA GLN A 140 9.23 8.32 -29.50
C GLN A 140 9.82 9.48 -30.33
N GLY A 141 10.73 10.27 -29.77
CA GLY A 141 11.32 11.43 -30.42
C GLY A 141 10.37 12.63 -30.56
N ALA A 142 9.29 12.66 -29.79
CA ALA A 142 8.33 13.76 -29.80
C ALA A 142 8.81 14.97 -28.98
N THR A 143 9.67 14.73 -27.99
CA THR A 143 10.32 15.75 -27.14
C THR A 143 11.78 15.42 -26.91
N THR A 144 12.57 16.42 -26.50
CA THR A 144 14.00 16.28 -26.24
C THR A 144 14.27 15.98 -24.76
N ALA A 145 15.06 14.96 -24.48
CA ALA A 145 15.49 14.66 -23.10
C ALA A 145 16.13 15.89 -22.47
N LEU A 146 15.73 16.26 -21.25
CA LEU A 146 16.18 17.45 -20.52
C LEU A 146 15.90 18.80 -21.23
N GLY A 147 15.09 18.80 -22.28
CA GLY A 147 14.71 19.99 -23.04
C GLY A 147 13.50 20.71 -22.42
N GLU A 148 13.37 22.00 -22.74
CA GLU A 148 12.23 22.81 -22.27
C GLU A 148 10.90 22.26 -22.79
N ASP A 149 10.87 21.71 -23.99
CA ASP A 149 9.73 21.04 -24.63
C ASP A 149 9.28 19.79 -23.85
N ASN A 150 10.15 19.18 -23.05
CA ASN A 150 9.86 17.99 -22.26
C ASN A 150 9.35 18.28 -20.83
N VAL A 151 9.37 19.51 -20.34
CA VAL A 151 8.92 19.84 -19.00
C VAL A 151 7.44 19.46 -18.79
N ARG A 152 6.58 19.85 -19.72
CA ARG A 152 5.16 19.51 -19.67
C ARG A 152 4.92 18.01 -19.72
N GLU A 153 5.61 17.32 -20.63
CA GLU A 153 5.46 15.86 -20.79
C GLU A 153 5.91 15.09 -19.55
N ALA A 154 6.97 15.52 -18.89
CA ALA A 154 7.40 14.93 -17.63
C ALA A 154 6.29 14.94 -16.56
N TYR A 155 5.55 16.05 -16.45
CA TYR A 155 4.40 16.11 -15.53
C TYR A 155 3.19 15.34 -16.04
N VAL A 156 2.92 15.31 -17.36
CA VAL A 156 1.83 14.51 -17.92
C VAL A 156 2.01 13.03 -17.56
N TRP A 157 3.21 12.49 -17.71
CA TRP A 157 3.50 11.09 -17.38
C TRP A 157 3.46 10.84 -15.89
N SER A 158 3.94 11.76 -15.06
CA SER A 158 3.83 11.67 -13.60
C SER A 158 2.37 11.68 -13.13
N PHE A 159 1.54 12.58 -13.67
CA PHE A 159 0.12 12.64 -13.32
C PHE A 159 -0.69 11.45 -13.88
N LEU A 160 -0.28 10.89 -15.01
CA LEU A 160 -0.89 9.66 -15.52
C LEU A 160 -0.66 8.50 -14.56
N HIS A 161 0.56 8.37 -14.02
CA HIS A 161 0.92 7.33 -13.08
C HIS A 161 0.23 7.51 -11.72
N TRP A 162 0.34 8.69 -11.12
CA TRP A 162 -0.19 9.00 -9.78
C TRP A 162 -1.64 9.50 -9.75
N GLY A 163 -2.26 9.62 -10.89
CA GLY A 163 -3.65 10.06 -11.03
C GLY A 163 -4.67 8.97 -10.69
N LEU A 164 -5.75 8.95 -11.46
CA LEU A 164 -6.89 8.07 -11.20
C LEU A 164 -6.53 6.59 -11.14
N GLY A 165 -5.52 6.15 -11.88
CA GLY A 165 -5.13 4.74 -11.96
C GLY A 165 -4.71 4.15 -10.62
N ALA A 166 -3.77 4.78 -9.94
CA ALA A 166 -3.29 4.33 -8.63
C ALA A 166 -4.42 4.31 -7.58
N TRP A 167 -5.21 5.39 -7.54
CA TRP A 167 -6.30 5.51 -6.58
C TRP A 167 -7.49 4.60 -6.87
N ALA A 168 -7.73 4.24 -8.13
CA ALA A 168 -8.74 3.26 -8.49
C ALA A 168 -8.39 1.86 -7.95
N CYS A 169 -7.12 1.47 -7.93
CA CYS A 169 -6.68 0.21 -7.32
C CYS A 169 -7.02 0.19 -5.82
N TYR A 170 -6.72 1.27 -5.09
CA TYR A 170 -7.08 1.40 -3.67
C TYR A 170 -8.60 1.38 -3.46
N ALA A 171 -9.33 2.15 -4.28
CA ALA A 171 -10.78 2.26 -4.15
C ALA A 171 -11.47 0.91 -4.38
N VAL A 172 -11.11 0.17 -5.43
CA VAL A 172 -11.68 -1.16 -5.73
C VAL A 172 -11.40 -2.13 -4.58
N ALA A 173 -10.15 -2.21 -4.11
CA ALA A 173 -9.78 -3.10 -3.01
C ALA A 173 -10.51 -2.71 -1.70
N GLY A 174 -10.51 -1.43 -1.35
CA GLY A 174 -11.16 -0.92 -0.13
C GLY A 174 -12.68 -1.11 -0.15
N LEU A 175 -13.34 -0.80 -1.27
CA LEU A 175 -14.78 -1.00 -1.44
C LEU A 175 -15.17 -2.48 -1.38
N ALA A 176 -14.39 -3.35 -2.03
CA ALA A 176 -14.64 -4.78 -2.01
C ALA A 176 -14.49 -5.34 -0.58
N LEU A 177 -13.40 -5.02 0.12
CA LEU A 177 -13.19 -5.43 1.51
C LEU A 177 -14.31 -4.91 2.42
N ALA A 178 -14.67 -3.64 2.32
CA ALA A 178 -15.72 -3.05 3.13
C ALA A 178 -17.09 -3.73 2.86
N PHE A 179 -17.45 -3.91 1.61
CA PHE A 179 -18.71 -4.54 1.23
C PHE A 179 -18.81 -6.00 1.72
N PHE A 180 -17.79 -6.81 1.44
CA PHE A 180 -17.87 -8.23 1.80
C PHE A 180 -17.67 -8.47 3.29
N SER A 181 -16.84 -7.70 3.98
CA SER A 181 -16.61 -7.91 5.40
C SER A 181 -17.66 -7.21 6.27
N TYR A 182 -17.87 -5.92 6.12
CA TYR A 182 -18.80 -5.19 7.01
C TYR A 182 -20.26 -5.36 6.60
N ARG A 183 -20.57 -5.32 5.30
CA ARG A 183 -21.94 -5.43 4.84
C ARG A 183 -22.42 -6.87 4.73
N ARG A 184 -21.55 -7.81 4.35
CA ARG A 184 -21.89 -9.22 4.12
C ARG A 184 -21.46 -10.14 5.25
N GLY A 185 -20.69 -9.66 6.22
CA GLY A 185 -20.28 -10.43 7.40
C GLY A 185 -19.21 -11.49 7.13
N LEU A 186 -18.52 -11.43 5.99
CA LEU A 186 -17.38 -12.31 5.71
C LEU A 186 -16.15 -11.88 6.50
N PRO A 187 -15.17 -12.77 6.73
CA PRO A 187 -13.92 -12.41 7.38
C PRO A 187 -13.20 -11.24 6.69
N LEU A 188 -12.56 -10.37 7.45
CA LEU A 188 -11.80 -9.23 6.92
C LEU A 188 -10.45 -9.70 6.35
N THR A 189 -10.50 -10.34 5.18
CA THR A 189 -9.34 -10.84 4.44
C THR A 189 -9.52 -10.62 2.94
N ILE A 190 -8.44 -10.56 2.19
CA ILE A 190 -8.47 -10.35 0.73
C ILE A 190 -9.29 -11.44 0.02
N ARG A 191 -9.18 -12.70 0.46
CA ARG A 191 -9.95 -13.81 -0.12
C ARG A 191 -11.46 -13.57 -0.08
N SER A 192 -11.97 -12.84 0.92
CA SER A 192 -13.41 -12.57 1.05
C SER A 192 -13.97 -11.80 -0.13
N SER A 193 -13.19 -10.91 -0.72
CA SER A 193 -13.56 -10.14 -1.91
C SER A 193 -13.73 -11.01 -3.15
N LEU A 194 -13.11 -12.19 -3.19
CA LEU A 194 -13.17 -13.14 -4.29
C LEU A 194 -14.26 -14.21 -4.12
N THR A 195 -14.97 -14.19 -3.00
CA THR A 195 -16.02 -15.18 -2.69
C THR A 195 -17.10 -15.30 -3.77
N PRO A 196 -17.56 -14.22 -4.44
CA PRO A 196 -18.53 -14.35 -5.51
C PRO A 196 -18.06 -15.18 -6.70
N LEU A 197 -16.76 -15.22 -6.95
CA LEU A 197 -16.17 -15.94 -8.08
C LEU A 197 -15.83 -17.40 -7.74
N PHE A 198 -15.28 -17.63 -6.55
CA PHE A 198 -14.69 -18.92 -6.18
C PHE A 198 -15.45 -19.65 -5.06
N GLY A 199 -16.39 -18.99 -4.39
CA GLY A 199 -17.24 -19.60 -3.38
C GLY A 199 -16.46 -20.28 -2.25
N LYS A 200 -16.91 -21.49 -1.88
CA LYS A 200 -16.34 -22.29 -0.78
C LYS A 200 -14.92 -22.80 -1.03
N SER A 201 -14.42 -22.79 -2.28
CA SER A 201 -13.04 -23.19 -2.57
C SER A 201 -11.99 -22.31 -1.87
N LEU A 202 -12.39 -21.09 -1.49
CA LEU A 202 -11.56 -20.15 -0.74
C LEU A 202 -11.42 -20.48 0.76
N SER A 203 -12.17 -21.44 1.28
CA SER A 203 -12.02 -21.90 2.67
C SER A 203 -10.75 -22.76 2.90
N GLY A 204 -10.15 -23.27 1.81
CA GLY A 204 -9.02 -24.19 1.84
C GLY A 204 -7.69 -23.58 1.36
N PHE A 205 -6.95 -24.40 0.62
CA PHE A 205 -5.60 -24.07 0.13
C PHE A 205 -5.57 -22.80 -0.73
N LEU A 206 -6.50 -22.66 -1.68
CA LEU A 206 -6.54 -21.49 -2.56
C LEU A 206 -6.70 -20.19 -1.79
N GLY A 207 -7.60 -20.13 -0.80
CA GLY A 207 -7.77 -18.97 0.03
C GLY A 207 -6.55 -18.67 0.91
N ASN A 208 -5.90 -19.71 1.45
CA ASN A 208 -4.66 -19.51 2.19
C ASN A 208 -3.56 -18.92 1.31
N LEU A 209 -3.43 -19.40 0.07
CA LEU A 209 -2.45 -18.89 -0.89
C LEU A 209 -2.69 -17.39 -1.17
N ILE A 210 -3.94 -17.00 -1.42
CA ILE A 210 -4.31 -15.59 -1.67
C ILE A 210 -3.97 -14.70 -0.45
N ASP A 211 -4.30 -15.15 0.75
CA ASP A 211 -3.99 -14.36 1.94
C ASP A 211 -2.49 -14.32 2.26
N ILE A 212 -1.74 -15.40 1.99
CA ILE A 212 -0.27 -15.42 2.12
C ILE A 212 0.35 -14.41 1.15
N ASP A 213 -0.07 -14.43 -0.12
CA ASP A 213 0.40 -13.49 -1.13
C ASP A 213 0.11 -12.04 -0.71
N ALA A 214 -1.10 -11.75 -0.27
CA ALA A 214 -1.49 -10.43 0.23
C ALA A 214 -0.64 -9.96 1.41
N VAL A 215 -0.33 -10.83 2.37
CA VAL A 215 0.52 -10.51 3.52
C VAL A 215 1.97 -10.25 3.07
N VAL A 216 2.51 -11.11 2.21
CA VAL A 216 3.89 -10.97 1.71
C VAL A 216 4.03 -9.69 0.89
N ALA A 217 3.12 -9.42 -0.05
CA ALA A 217 3.13 -8.21 -0.86
C ALA A 217 3.01 -6.93 -0.01
N THR A 218 2.11 -6.94 0.99
CA THR A 218 1.95 -5.81 1.91
C THR A 218 3.23 -5.53 2.70
N LEU A 219 3.87 -6.56 3.24
CA LEU A 219 5.10 -6.38 4.02
C LEU A 219 6.28 -5.90 3.16
N GLN A 220 6.37 -6.34 1.91
CA GLN A 220 7.38 -5.83 0.97
C GLN A 220 7.15 -4.35 0.64
N GLY A 221 5.89 -3.94 0.39
CA GLY A 221 5.54 -2.54 0.15
C GLY A 221 5.84 -1.65 1.37
N VAL A 222 5.54 -2.12 2.58
CA VAL A 222 5.89 -1.42 3.83
C VAL A 222 7.39 -1.31 3.99
N ALA A 223 8.16 -2.36 3.72
CA ALA A 223 9.62 -2.35 3.83
C ALA A 223 10.25 -1.33 2.86
N GLN A 224 9.78 -1.26 1.62
CA GLN A 224 10.22 -0.26 0.63
C GLN A 224 9.93 1.17 1.12
N THR A 225 8.71 1.42 1.58
CA THR A 225 8.30 2.74 2.08
C THR A 225 9.11 3.16 3.30
N LEU A 226 9.40 2.20 4.21
CA LEU A 226 10.26 2.46 5.37
C LEU A 226 11.70 2.80 4.97
N GLY A 227 12.25 2.13 3.96
CA GLY A 227 13.59 2.46 3.42
C GLY A 227 13.67 3.92 2.97
N LEU A 228 12.74 4.36 2.12
CA LEU A 228 12.64 5.75 1.69
C LEU A 228 12.43 6.71 2.87
N GLY A 229 11.61 6.31 3.85
CA GLY A 229 11.32 7.11 5.05
C GLY A 229 12.53 7.33 5.93
N VAL A 230 13.36 6.33 6.08
CA VAL A 230 14.62 6.40 6.86
C VAL A 230 15.58 7.42 6.25
N GLU A 231 15.80 7.36 4.95
CA GLU A 231 16.69 8.31 4.26
C GLU A 231 16.19 9.74 4.39
N GLN A 232 14.91 9.98 4.17
CA GLN A 232 14.31 11.31 4.31
C GLN A 232 14.36 11.83 5.75
N PHE A 233 14.09 10.96 6.72
CA PHE A 233 14.13 11.32 8.14
C PHE A 233 15.54 11.74 8.56
N VAL A 234 16.56 10.96 8.18
CA VAL A 234 17.96 11.26 8.47
C VAL A 234 18.40 12.57 7.81
N ALA A 235 18.06 12.76 6.53
CA ALA A 235 18.33 14.00 5.81
C ALA A 235 17.63 15.20 6.47
N GLY A 236 16.39 15.03 6.93
CA GLY A 236 15.65 16.05 7.66
C GLY A 236 16.32 16.44 8.99
N LEU A 237 16.75 15.46 9.78
CA LEU A 237 17.48 15.70 11.05
C LEU A 237 18.75 16.48 10.82
N THR A 238 19.52 16.15 9.79
CA THR A 238 20.75 16.86 9.44
C THR A 238 20.47 18.32 9.08
N ARG A 239 19.39 18.60 8.34
CA ARG A 239 19.01 19.98 7.98
C ARG A 239 18.63 20.86 9.17
N ILE A 240 18.11 20.27 10.25
CA ILE A 240 17.81 21.00 11.49
C ILE A 240 18.99 21.05 12.47
N GLY A 241 20.20 20.65 12.03
CA GLY A 241 21.44 20.78 12.79
C GLY A 241 21.84 19.57 13.63
N ILE A 242 21.18 18.42 13.48
CA ILE A 242 21.59 17.17 14.12
C ILE A 242 22.65 16.52 13.22
N GLY A 243 23.94 16.76 13.50
CA GLY A 243 25.06 16.26 12.72
C GLY A 243 25.42 14.80 12.98
N GLY A 244 26.34 14.26 12.16
CA GLY A 244 26.89 12.90 12.34
C GLY A 244 26.00 11.75 11.84
N LEU A 245 24.85 12.06 11.24
CA LEU A 245 23.91 11.05 10.74
C LEU A 245 23.98 10.84 9.22
N VAL A 246 24.72 11.71 8.52
CA VAL A 246 24.89 11.70 7.06
C VAL A 246 26.37 11.73 6.73
N LEU A 247 26.76 10.97 5.70
CA LEU A 247 28.10 10.97 5.12
C LEU A 247 28.30 12.19 4.20
N ASP A 248 29.54 12.44 3.78
CA ASP A 248 29.89 13.56 2.89
C ASP A 248 29.21 13.49 1.52
N ASP A 249 28.83 12.29 1.07
CA ASP A 249 28.09 12.07 -0.17
C ASP A 249 26.57 12.27 -0.03
N GLY A 250 26.10 12.63 1.17
CA GLY A 250 24.69 12.83 1.46
C GLY A 250 23.91 11.57 1.85
N SER A 251 24.53 10.40 1.83
CA SER A 251 23.91 9.14 2.26
C SER A 251 23.82 9.02 3.78
N ALA A 252 22.81 8.29 4.29
CA ALA A 252 22.66 8.08 5.72
C ALA A 252 23.75 7.16 6.27
N THR A 253 24.32 7.52 7.44
CA THR A 253 25.24 6.62 8.16
C THR A 253 24.48 5.43 8.71
N THR A 254 25.19 4.31 8.96
CA THR A 254 24.57 3.13 9.61
C THR A 254 23.90 3.49 10.94
N VAL A 255 24.48 4.37 11.73
CA VAL A 255 23.90 4.86 12.98
C VAL A 255 22.62 5.65 12.71
N GLY A 256 22.64 6.53 11.72
CA GLY A 256 21.47 7.29 11.28
C GLY A 256 20.31 6.37 10.86
N ILE A 257 20.61 5.36 10.06
CA ILE A 257 19.64 4.35 9.61
C ILE A 257 19.02 3.61 10.81
N VAL A 258 19.85 3.10 11.73
CA VAL A 258 19.37 2.34 12.89
C VAL A 258 18.52 3.21 13.81
N VAL A 259 18.96 4.44 14.11
CA VAL A 259 18.18 5.38 14.94
C VAL A 259 16.85 5.72 14.28
N ALA A 260 16.85 6.04 12.99
CA ALA A 260 15.62 6.34 12.24
C ALA A 260 14.66 5.15 12.24
N LEU A 261 15.15 3.93 11.98
CA LEU A 261 14.34 2.71 12.04
C LEU A 261 13.73 2.51 13.42
N LEU A 262 14.50 2.63 14.50
CA LEU A 262 13.99 2.47 15.86
C LEU A 262 12.90 3.48 16.18
N VAL A 263 13.05 4.74 15.78
CA VAL A 263 12.06 5.79 16.01
C VAL A 263 10.79 5.52 15.19
N ILE A 264 10.92 5.31 13.88
CA ILE A 264 9.76 5.13 12.99
C ILE A 264 9.02 3.83 13.31
N MET A 265 9.75 2.72 13.45
CA MET A 265 9.16 1.41 13.77
C MET A 265 8.56 1.39 15.18
N GLY A 266 9.23 2.03 16.15
CA GLY A 266 8.71 2.16 17.52
C GLY A 266 7.39 2.93 17.54
N ALA A 267 7.33 4.10 16.90
CA ALA A 267 6.11 4.90 16.79
C ALA A 267 4.98 4.14 16.07
N SER A 268 5.30 3.49 14.95
CA SER A 268 4.33 2.71 14.17
C SER A 268 3.79 1.51 14.96
N THR A 269 4.67 0.78 15.65
CA THR A 269 4.28 -0.37 16.48
C THR A 269 3.40 0.04 17.66
N LEU A 270 3.77 1.09 18.39
CA LEU A 270 2.96 1.63 19.47
C LEU A 270 1.60 2.12 18.98
N SER A 271 1.57 2.79 17.83
CA SER A 271 0.33 3.22 17.18
C SER A 271 -0.55 2.02 16.84
N ALA A 272 -0.01 1.00 16.19
CA ALA A 272 -0.74 -0.21 15.81
C ALA A 272 -1.27 -0.99 17.03
N LEU A 273 -0.46 -1.16 18.08
CA LEU A 273 -0.86 -1.86 19.31
C LEU A 273 -1.98 -1.13 20.07
N SER A 274 -2.05 0.19 19.99
CA SER A 274 -3.10 0.98 20.64
C SER A 274 -4.42 0.99 19.85
N GLY A 275 -4.41 0.50 18.60
CA GLY A 275 -5.58 0.33 17.74
C GLY A 275 -6.02 1.57 16.98
N VAL A 276 -7.01 1.37 16.09
CA VAL A 276 -7.49 2.40 15.16
C VAL A 276 -8.11 3.58 15.89
N GLY A 277 -8.92 3.33 16.92
CA GLY A 277 -9.62 4.38 17.67
C GLY A 277 -8.72 5.27 18.54
N LYS A 278 -7.47 4.88 18.76
CA LYS A 278 -6.50 5.60 19.59
C LYS A 278 -5.26 6.02 18.80
N GLY A 279 -4.22 5.19 18.77
CA GLY A 279 -2.93 5.58 18.22
C GLY A 279 -2.95 5.92 16.75
N ILE A 280 -3.59 5.10 15.93
CA ILE A 280 -3.68 5.36 14.49
C ILE A 280 -4.41 6.68 14.23
N LYS A 281 -5.56 6.89 14.88
CA LYS A 281 -6.33 8.15 14.78
C LYS A 281 -5.50 9.36 15.23
N TRP A 282 -4.86 9.27 16.39
CA TRP A 282 -4.08 10.38 16.92
C TRP A 282 -2.88 10.73 16.04
N LEU A 283 -2.13 9.73 15.60
CA LEU A 283 -0.97 9.93 14.75
C LEU A 283 -1.38 10.51 13.39
N SER A 284 -2.49 10.03 12.81
CA SER A 284 -3.03 10.57 11.57
C SER A 284 -3.51 12.01 11.71
N ASN A 285 -4.17 12.36 12.83
CA ASN A 285 -4.60 13.74 13.08
C ASN A 285 -3.41 14.69 13.21
N ILE A 286 -2.34 14.28 13.93
CA ILE A 286 -1.10 15.06 14.04
C ILE A 286 -0.46 15.22 12.67
N ASN A 287 -0.33 14.14 11.89
CA ASN A 287 0.21 14.18 10.54
C ASN A 287 -0.57 15.15 9.65
N MET A 288 -1.89 15.13 9.72
CA MET A 288 -2.74 16.04 8.95
C MET A 288 -2.49 17.50 9.33
N VAL A 289 -2.43 17.80 10.64
CA VAL A 289 -2.15 19.17 11.11
C VAL A 289 -0.78 19.65 10.61
N LEU A 290 0.26 18.81 10.73
CA LEU A 290 1.61 19.13 10.24
C LEU A 290 1.68 19.26 8.71
N SER A 291 0.80 18.59 7.97
CA SER A 291 0.76 18.68 6.51
C SER A 291 0.05 19.95 6.00
N ILE A 292 -0.77 20.61 6.83
CA ILE A 292 -1.50 21.84 6.48
C ILE A 292 -0.65 23.08 6.81
N VAL A 293 0.24 23.00 7.78
CA VAL A 293 1.13 24.10 8.21
C VAL A 293 2.37 24.17 7.32
#